data_392efde19ee31a3f1db5b37ecee3eb19
#
_entry.id   392efde19ee31a3f1db5b37ecee3eb19
#
_cell.length_a   1.000
_cell.length_b   1.000
_cell.length_c   1.000
_cell.angle_alpha   90.00
_cell.angle_beta   90.00
_cell.angle_gamma   90.00
#
_symmetry.space_group_name_H-M   'P 1'
#
loop_
_entity.id
_entity.type
_entity.pdbx_description
1 polymer ?
#
loop_
_entity_poly.entity_id
_entity_poly.type
_entity_poly.pdbx_seq_one_letter_code
_entity_poly.pdbx_strand_id
1 'polypeptide(L)'
;MAEPTFIKKRENTPGISPEKESTGAKTEFLKNPREGEMPSFAGDYELQLLTLTSPNREGYINLKAAWSDFNIYEDMFADCLTANIQIVDSIGLMESVPIIGEETINIKVKTAGIKKQREENTSGPFAGSQNEGIIDLKFRVIKISDITKLNEGTLSYKLSLISEEYILNLKQKVKKSSLDPVSLEPRRVSEVVRSLYKQFFEKGRSAVSKKIFIEPTKNPTNLIIPNYTPFKAFNFLASRAVSAGKHAVGSSFVF
;
A
#
# COMPACT_ATOMS: atom_id res chain seq x y z
N MET A 1 33.18 20.46 10.67
CA MET A 1 32.39 19.26 11.01
C MET A 1 31.21 19.75 11.83
N ALA A 2 30.03 19.73 11.29
CA ALA A 2 28.82 20.10 12.02
C ALA A 2 28.26 18.83 12.66
N GLU A 3 28.13 18.85 13.98
CA GLU A 3 27.49 17.77 14.74
C GLU A 3 26.01 17.66 14.33
N PRO A 4 25.45 16.44 14.26
CA PRO A 4 24.03 16.27 14.00
C PRO A 4 23.24 16.92 15.11
N THR A 5 22.39 17.87 14.76
CA THR A 5 21.50 18.57 15.69
C THR A 5 20.43 17.58 16.13
N PHE A 6 20.67 16.88 17.22
CA PHE A 6 19.61 16.20 17.94
C PHE A 6 18.61 17.26 18.39
N ILE A 7 17.33 17.04 18.11
CA ILE A 7 16.25 17.88 18.62
C ILE A 7 16.38 17.89 20.14
N LYS A 8 16.96 18.95 20.68
CA LYS A 8 17.00 19.17 22.12
C LYS A 8 15.56 19.21 22.62
N LYS A 9 15.25 18.31 23.54
CA LYS A 9 14.08 18.41 24.41
C LYS A 9 13.92 19.89 24.77
N ARG A 10 12.78 20.48 24.44
CA ARG A 10 12.48 21.85 24.91
C ARG A 10 12.42 21.81 26.42
N GLU A 11 13.50 22.17 27.04
CA GLU A 11 13.54 22.49 28.46
C GLU A 11 13.00 23.91 28.61
N ASN A 12 11.97 24.02 29.42
CA ASN A 12 11.40 25.25 29.96
C ASN A 12 10.72 26.23 28.98
N THR A 13 9.45 26.01 28.75
CA THR A 13 8.53 27.10 28.47
C THR A 13 8.23 27.83 29.80
N PRO A 14 8.50 29.15 29.97
CA PRO A 14 8.22 29.86 31.22
C PRO A 14 6.73 29.80 31.53
N GLY A 15 6.38 29.25 32.68
CA GLY A 15 5.01 29.25 33.21
C GLY A 15 4.32 27.90 33.35
N ILE A 16 4.94 26.81 32.90
CA ILE A 16 4.37 25.46 33.09
C ILE A 16 5.25 24.73 34.11
N SER A 17 4.67 24.41 35.27
CA SER A 17 5.34 23.62 36.29
C SER A 17 5.73 22.24 35.75
N PRO A 18 6.97 21.78 35.87
CA PRO A 18 7.40 20.49 35.34
C PRO A 18 6.66 19.28 35.93
N GLU A 19 5.98 19.45 37.06
CA GLU A 19 5.20 18.39 37.70
C GLU A 19 3.78 18.20 37.12
N LYS A 20 3.29 19.15 36.32
CA LYS A 20 1.95 19.07 35.69
C LYS A 20 1.97 18.65 34.22
N GLU A 21 3.09 18.63 33.59
CA GLU A 21 3.19 17.92 32.30
C GLU A 21 3.22 16.45 32.62
N SER A 22 2.12 15.77 32.32
CA SER A 22 2.12 14.31 32.24
C SER A 22 3.01 13.91 31.07
N THR A 23 4.32 13.96 31.31
CA THR A 23 5.34 13.52 30.35
C THR A 23 5.13 12.08 29.88
N GLY A 24 4.34 11.30 30.62
CA GLY A 24 3.92 9.96 30.24
C GLY A 24 3.07 9.93 28.98
N ALA A 25 2.04 10.77 28.86
CA ALA A 25 1.14 10.73 27.70
C ALA A 25 1.82 11.15 26.40
N LYS A 26 2.70 12.16 26.43
CA LYS A 26 3.44 12.61 25.25
C LYS A 26 4.53 11.63 24.81
N THR A 27 5.13 10.91 25.75
CA THR A 27 6.11 9.87 25.43
C THR A 27 5.47 8.58 24.96
N GLU A 28 4.24 8.29 25.35
CA GLU A 28 3.51 7.14 24.85
C GLU A 28 3.12 7.28 23.37
N PHE A 29 2.78 8.50 22.92
CA PHE A 29 2.50 8.76 21.50
C PHE A 29 3.71 8.57 20.57
N LEU A 30 4.92 8.61 21.10
CA LEU A 30 6.16 8.50 20.33
C LEU A 30 6.82 7.11 20.48
N LYS A 31 6.28 6.25 21.31
CA LYS A 31 6.78 4.88 21.44
C LYS A 31 6.03 3.97 20.50
N ASN A 32 6.77 3.35 19.61
CA ASN A 32 6.25 2.16 18.94
C ASN A 32 5.95 1.09 19.98
N PRO A 33 4.81 0.40 19.90
CA PRO A 33 4.51 -0.68 20.80
C PRO A 33 5.65 -1.72 20.77
N ARG A 34 5.98 -2.27 21.92
CA ARG A 34 6.93 -3.37 21.99
C ARG A 34 6.37 -4.58 21.26
N GLU A 35 7.25 -5.45 20.80
CA GLU A 35 6.83 -6.67 20.13
C GLU A 35 5.86 -7.45 21.02
N GLY A 36 4.63 -7.67 20.54
CA GLY A 36 3.55 -8.31 21.28
C GLY A 36 2.58 -7.36 22.00
N GLU A 37 2.88 -6.06 22.13
CA GLU A 37 1.91 -5.08 22.64
C GLU A 37 0.92 -4.68 21.54
N MET A 38 -0.36 -4.54 21.91
CA MET A 38 -1.38 -4.08 20.96
C MET A 38 -1.28 -2.57 20.78
N PRO A 39 -1.18 -2.07 19.53
CA PRO A 39 -1.28 -0.65 19.26
C PRO A 39 -2.56 -0.06 19.86
N SER A 40 -2.45 0.97 20.68
CA SER A 40 -3.57 1.52 21.44
C SER A 40 -3.98 2.91 20.97
N PHE A 41 -3.04 3.68 20.46
CA PHE A 41 -3.25 5.07 20.06
C PHE A 41 -3.13 5.24 18.55
N ALA A 42 -3.76 6.30 18.03
CA ALA A 42 -3.56 6.71 16.65
C ALA A 42 -2.08 7.06 16.42
N GLY A 43 -1.49 6.45 15.41
CA GLY A 43 -0.06 6.57 15.10
C GLY A 43 0.82 5.48 15.69
N ASP A 44 0.33 4.67 16.62
CA ASP A 44 1.03 3.47 17.05
C ASP A 44 1.00 2.42 15.95
N TYR A 45 2.11 1.75 15.76
CA TYR A 45 2.19 0.61 14.87
C TYR A 45 3.21 -0.42 15.34
N GLU A 46 2.98 -1.66 14.98
CA GLU A 46 3.90 -2.78 15.17
C GLU A 46 4.32 -3.31 13.80
N LEU A 47 5.60 -3.25 13.49
CA LEU A 47 6.15 -3.85 12.27
C LEU A 47 6.29 -5.36 12.48
N GLN A 48 5.31 -6.12 12.01
CA GLN A 48 5.29 -7.58 12.16
C GLN A 48 6.24 -8.28 11.20
N LEU A 49 6.28 -7.83 9.94
CA LEU A 49 7.11 -8.44 8.90
C LEU A 49 7.70 -7.36 8.01
N LEU A 50 9.00 -7.49 7.73
CA LEU A 50 9.70 -6.75 6.68
C LEU A 50 10.72 -7.69 6.07
N THR A 51 10.41 -8.23 4.88
CA THR A 51 11.26 -9.23 4.23
C THR A 51 11.52 -8.87 2.78
N LEU A 52 12.73 -9.16 2.34
CA LEU A 52 13.17 -9.09 0.95
C LEU A 52 13.26 -10.50 0.39
N THR A 53 12.67 -10.72 -0.76
CA THR A 53 12.78 -11.96 -1.54
C THR A 53 13.41 -11.63 -2.89
N SER A 54 14.50 -12.30 -3.24
CA SER A 54 15.16 -12.16 -4.53
C SER A 54 14.89 -13.39 -5.39
N PRO A 55 14.70 -13.26 -6.70
CA PRO A 55 14.52 -14.39 -7.60
C PRO A 55 15.81 -15.25 -7.71
N ASN A 56 16.96 -14.66 -7.41
CA ASN A 56 18.27 -15.29 -7.52
C ASN A 56 18.69 -16.05 -6.24
N ARG A 57 17.84 -16.04 -5.23
CA ARG A 57 18.13 -16.70 -3.94
C ARG A 57 16.89 -17.39 -3.40
N GLU A 58 17.07 -18.59 -2.89
CA GLU A 58 16.02 -19.28 -2.16
C GLU A 58 15.81 -18.66 -0.77
N GLY A 59 14.55 -18.58 -0.37
CA GLY A 59 14.14 -18.01 0.91
C GLY A 59 13.96 -16.50 0.89
N TYR A 60 13.96 -15.91 2.07
CA TYR A 60 13.77 -14.47 2.29
C TYR A 60 14.84 -13.93 3.24
N ILE A 61 15.10 -12.64 3.13
CA ILE A 61 15.98 -11.90 4.02
C ILE A 61 15.11 -11.03 4.93
N ASN A 62 15.33 -11.16 6.23
CA ASN A 62 14.64 -10.32 7.20
C ASN A 62 15.33 -8.96 7.31
N LEU A 63 14.62 -7.89 6.98
CA LEU A 63 15.11 -6.52 7.02
C LEU A 63 14.72 -5.77 8.29
N LYS A 64 14.02 -6.42 9.25
CA LYS A 64 13.57 -5.75 10.49
C LYS A 64 14.70 -5.15 11.34
N ALA A 65 15.92 -5.63 11.20
CA ALA A 65 17.09 -5.09 11.91
C ALA A 65 17.87 -4.04 11.10
N ALA A 66 17.61 -3.95 9.80
CA ALA A 66 18.38 -3.12 8.88
C ALA A 66 17.62 -1.85 8.39
N TRP A 67 16.32 -1.76 8.62
CA TRP A 67 15.55 -0.58 8.23
C TRP A 67 15.71 0.55 9.25
N SER A 68 15.71 1.79 8.79
CA SER A 68 15.70 2.98 9.66
C SER A 68 14.44 3.82 9.49
N ASP A 69 13.86 3.83 8.30
CA ASP A 69 12.63 4.55 8.01
C ASP A 69 11.89 3.87 6.86
N PHE A 70 10.56 3.91 6.89
CA PHE A 70 9.75 3.54 5.74
C PHE A 70 8.54 4.45 5.60
N ASN A 71 8.21 4.76 4.36
CA ASN A 71 7.06 5.59 4.01
C ASN A 71 6.26 4.89 2.93
N ILE A 72 4.94 4.80 3.12
CA ILE A 72 3.99 4.28 2.14
C ILE A 72 3.14 5.44 1.68
N TYR A 73 3.03 5.59 0.37
CA TYR A 73 2.25 6.66 -0.26
C TYR A 73 1.04 6.06 -0.95
N GLU A 74 -0.13 6.52 -0.54
CA GLU A 74 -1.41 6.21 -1.15
C GLU A 74 -2.00 7.53 -1.67
N ASP A 75 -2.27 7.57 -2.96
CA ASP A 75 -2.91 8.69 -3.62
C ASP A 75 -4.17 8.20 -4.32
N MET A 76 -5.29 8.85 -4.07
CA MET A 76 -6.59 8.51 -4.65
C MET A 76 -6.60 8.62 -6.18
N PHE A 77 -5.71 9.41 -6.76
CA PHE A 77 -5.61 9.61 -8.21
C PHE A 77 -4.49 8.80 -8.86
N ALA A 78 -3.71 8.07 -8.06
CA ALA A 78 -2.66 7.20 -8.57
C ALA A 78 -3.18 5.76 -8.69
N ASP A 79 -2.84 5.11 -9.77
CA ASP A 79 -3.27 3.74 -10.06
C ASP A 79 -2.60 2.66 -9.16
N CYS A 80 -1.64 3.05 -8.31
CA CYS A 80 -0.88 2.10 -7.50
C CYS A 80 -0.27 2.74 -6.26
N LEU A 81 0.02 1.90 -5.26
CA LEU A 81 0.79 2.31 -4.10
C LEU A 81 2.27 2.41 -4.42
N THR A 82 2.92 3.40 -3.85
CA THR A 82 4.38 3.51 -3.84
C THR A 82 4.91 3.54 -2.41
N ALA A 83 6.15 3.15 -2.22
CA ALA A 83 6.79 3.22 -0.92
C ALA A 83 8.28 3.50 -1.04
N ASN A 84 8.86 3.98 0.04
CA ASN A 84 10.30 4.13 0.19
C ASN A 84 10.75 3.48 1.50
N ILE A 85 11.86 2.79 1.47
CA ILE A 85 12.49 2.22 2.67
C ILE A 85 13.95 2.66 2.70
N GLN A 86 14.37 3.21 3.83
CA GLN A 86 15.77 3.49 4.12
C GLN A 86 16.38 2.28 4.81
N ILE A 87 17.45 1.75 4.24
CA ILE A 87 18.18 0.59 4.77
C ILE A 87 19.54 1.06 5.28
N VAL A 88 19.92 0.55 6.44
CA VAL A 88 21.28 0.66 6.99
C VAL A 88 21.89 -0.75 6.96
N ASP A 89 22.71 -0.96 5.97
CA ASP A 89 23.31 -2.26 5.65
C ASP A 89 24.69 -2.38 6.29
N SER A 90 24.77 -3.14 7.36
CA SER A 90 26.01 -3.49 8.05
C SER A 90 26.46 -4.94 7.79
N ILE A 91 25.70 -5.69 7.03
CA ILE A 91 25.95 -7.11 6.74
C ILE A 91 26.37 -7.38 5.29
N GLY A 92 26.52 -6.31 4.47
CA GLY A 92 26.85 -6.45 3.05
C GLY A 92 25.70 -7.03 2.22
N LEU A 93 24.48 -6.65 2.52
CA LEU A 93 23.30 -7.12 1.79
C LEU A 93 23.39 -6.78 0.31
N MET A 94 23.80 -5.56 -0.01
CA MET A 94 23.93 -5.07 -1.37
C MET A 94 24.97 -5.85 -2.20
N GLU A 95 26.01 -6.37 -1.53
CA GLU A 95 27.05 -7.18 -2.16
C GLU A 95 26.64 -8.64 -2.29
N SER A 96 25.97 -9.18 -1.27
CA SER A 96 25.56 -10.57 -1.21
C SER A 96 24.31 -10.89 -2.02
N VAL A 97 23.43 -9.90 -2.21
CA VAL A 97 22.20 -10.01 -3.00
C VAL A 97 22.10 -8.80 -3.93
N PRO A 98 22.63 -8.90 -5.14
CA PRO A 98 22.54 -7.82 -6.10
C PRO A 98 21.07 -7.51 -6.38
N ILE A 99 20.65 -6.30 -6.06
CA ILE A 99 19.28 -5.82 -6.30
C ILE A 99 19.18 -5.38 -7.75
N ILE A 100 18.47 -6.13 -8.56
CA ILE A 100 18.34 -5.94 -10.01
C ILE A 100 16.99 -5.38 -10.43
N GLY A 101 16.05 -5.14 -9.47
CA GLY A 101 14.70 -4.64 -9.74
C GLY A 101 13.64 -5.74 -9.89
N GLU A 102 13.98 -6.99 -9.58
CA GLU A 102 13.04 -8.10 -9.52
C GLU A 102 12.74 -8.58 -8.09
N GLU A 103 13.36 -7.93 -7.11
CA GLU A 103 13.17 -8.23 -5.70
C GLU A 103 11.80 -7.76 -5.25
N THR A 104 11.24 -8.56 -4.35
CA THR A 104 9.95 -8.29 -3.72
C THR A 104 10.15 -8.00 -2.24
N ILE A 105 9.53 -6.94 -1.75
CA ILE A 105 9.48 -6.62 -0.33
C ILE A 105 8.06 -6.85 0.18
N ASN A 106 7.94 -7.68 1.22
CA ASN A 106 6.70 -7.88 1.94
C ASN A 106 6.75 -7.08 3.24
N ILE A 107 5.74 -6.24 3.44
CA ILE A 107 5.59 -5.37 4.62
C ILE A 107 4.29 -5.75 5.29
N LYS A 108 4.36 -6.14 6.57
CA LYS A 108 3.17 -6.36 7.39
C LYS A 108 3.25 -5.52 8.64
N VAL A 109 2.30 -4.62 8.77
CA VAL A 109 2.20 -3.67 9.88
C VAL A 109 0.86 -3.85 10.56
N LYS A 110 0.88 -3.84 11.89
CA LYS A 110 -0.32 -3.81 12.72
C LYS A 110 -0.47 -2.41 13.31
N THR A 111 -1.61 -1.81 13.11
CA THR A 111 -2.00 -0.52 13.67
C THR A 111 -3.10 -0.70 14.72
N ALA A 112 -3.46 0.35 15.44
CA ALA A 112 -4.53 0.31 16.43
C ALA A 112 -5.89 -0.14 15.84
N GLY A 113 -6.06 -0.03 14.52
CA GLY A 113 -7.32 -0.34 13.84
C GLY A 113 -8.44 0.64 14.22
N ILE A 114 -9.51 0.61 13.47
CA ILE A 114 -10.74 1.32 13.82
C ILE A 114 -11.61 0.35 14.59
N LYS A 115 -11.74 0.54 15.90
CA LYS A 115 -12.73 -0.19 16.70
C LYS A 115 -14.11 0.21 16.19
N LYS A 116 -14.79 -0.68 15.50
CA LYS A 116 -16.20 -0.47 15.17
C LYS A 116 -16.96 -0.35 16.48
N GLN A 117 -17.58 0.80 16.72
CA GLN A 117 -18.75 0.83 17.59
C GLN A 117 -19.74 -0.18 17.00
N ARG A 118 -20.20 -1.08 17.83
CA ARG A 118 -21.09 -2.17 17.50
C ARG A 118 -22.45 -1.61 17.12
N GLU A 119 -22.59 -1.16 15.90
CA GLU A 119 -23.91 -0.88 15.33
C GLU A 119 -24.38 -2.14 14.62
N GLU A 120 -25.41 -2.74 15.18
CA GLU A 120 -26.01 -4.02 14.78
C GLU A 120 -26.65 -3.99 13.37
N ASN A 121 -26.58 -2.88 12.63
CA ASN A 121 -27.32 -2.68 11.37
C ASN A 121 -26.48 -2.07 10.24
N THR A 122 -25.23 -2.43 10.07
CA THR A 122 -24.47 -1.97 8.91
C THR A 122 -24.53 -2.98 7.75
N SER A 123 -25.55 -2.85 6.93
CA SER A 123 -25.62 -3.40 5.57
C SER A 123 -24.85 -2.51 4.58
N GLY A 124 -23.58 -2.27 4.83
CA GLY A 124 -22.69 -1.50 3.93
C GLY A 124 -21.64 -2.39 3.29
N PRO A 125 -20.95 -1.92 2.24
CA PRO A 125 -19.91 -2.67 1.54
C PRO A 125 -18.74 -3.09 2.43
N PHE A 126 -18.61 -2.50 3.61
CA PHE A 126 -17.64 -2.86 4.65
C PHE A 126 -18.26 -3.66 5.82
N ALA A 127 -19.53 -4.04 5.70
CA ALA A 127 -20.20 -4.88 6.70
C ALA A 127 -19.50 -6.23 6.79
N GLY A 128 -19.02 -6.60 7.99
CA GLY A 128 -18.30 -7.85 8.23
C GLY A 128 -16.79 -7.80 8.07
N SER A 129 -16.19 -6.71 7.58
CA SER A 129 -14.75 -6.48 7.64
C SER A 129 -14.40 -6.01 9.06
N GLN A 130 -13.95 -6.92 9.91
CA GLN A 130 -13.21 -6.52 11.10
C GLN A 130 -11.89 -5.94 10.60
N ASN A 131 -11.74 -4.62 10.65
CA ASN A 131 -10.44 -4.01 10.39
C ASN A 131 -9.57 -4.23 11.62
N GLU A 132 -8.83 -5.32 11.59
CA GLU A 132 -7.90 -5.69 12.68
C GLU A 132 -6.69 -4.75 12.75
N GLY A 133 -6.67 -3.70 11.93
CA GLY A 133 -5.53 -2.80 11.83
C GLY A 133 -4.32 -3.43 11.15
N ILE A 134 -4.48 -4.55 10.47
CA ILE A 134 -3.39 -5.22 9.75
C ILE A 134 -3.30 -4.68 8.33
N ILE A 135 -2.14 -4.13 8.00
CA ILE A 135 -1.76 -3.71 6.66
C ILE A 135 -0.74 -4.72 6.15
N ASP A 136 -1.09 -5.48 5.13
CA ASP A 136 -0.23 -6.49 4.50
C ASP A 136 -0.05 -6.13 3.04
N LEU A 137 1.16 -5.69 2.67
CA LEU A 137 1.48 -5.14 1.38
C LEU A 137 2.71 -5.81 0.78
N LYS A 138 2.65 -5.99 -0.53
CA LYS A 138 3.73 -6.55 -1.33
C LYS A 138 4.16 -5.54 -2.38
N PHE A 139 5.43 -5.23 -2.39
CA PHE A 139 6.05 -4.26 -3.29
C PHE A 139 7.16 -4.89 -4.11
N ARG A 140 7.41 -4.30 -5.27
CA ARG A 140 8.55 -4.57 -6.13
C ARG A 140 9.57 -3.45 -5.98
N VAL A 141 10.85 -3.77 -5.83
CA VAL A 141 11.92 -2.77 -5.85
C VAL A 141 12.09 -2.26 -7.29
N ILE A 142 12.11 -0.95 -7.46
CA ILE A 142 12.27 -0.32 -8.77
C ILE A 142 13.51 0.56 -8.88
N LYS A 143 14.03 1.02 -7.76
CA LYS A 143 15.20 1.91 -7.75
C LYS A 143 15.93 1.83 -6.41
N ILE A 144 17.25 1.94 -6.49
CA ILE A 144 18.12 2.23 -5.35
C ILE A 144 18.64 3.65 -5.52
N SER A 145 18.62 4.43 -4.47
CA SER A 145 19.12 5.81 -4.45
C SER A 145 19.76 6.14 -3.10
N ASP A 146 20.36 7.33 -3.03
CA ASP A 146 20.90 7.92 -1.80
C ASP A 146 21.91 7.01 -1.09
N ILE A 147 22.76 6.34 -1.88
CA ILE A 147 23.80 5.45 -1.35
C ILE A 147 24.87 6.28 -0.65
N THR A 148 25.01 6.08 0.63
CA THR A 148 25.97 6.81 1.48
C THR A 148 26.74 5.81 2.35
N LYS A 149 28.04 5.96 2.39
CA LYS A 149 28.90 5.20 3.32
C LYS A 149 28.88 5.89 4.68
N LEU A 150 28.34 5.22 5.68
CA LEU A 150 28.30 5.74 7.05
C LEU A 150 29.61 5.48 7.79
N ASN A 151 30.12 4.25 7.71
CA ASN A 151 31.36 3.80 8.31
C ASN A 151 32.06 2.77 7.42
N GLU A 152 33.26 2.31 7.83
CA GLU A 152 33.87 1.15 7.20
C GLU A 152 32.97 -0.08 7.37
N GLY A 153 32.42 -0.57 6.26
CA GLY A 153 31.53 -1.75 6.26
C GLY A 153 30.04 -1.46 6.47
N THR A 154 29.61 -0.18 6.63
CA THR A 154 28.20 0.16 6.75
C THR A 154 27.77 1.12 5.65
N LEU A 155 26.76 0.70 4.86
CA LEU A 155 26.14 1.51 3.82
C LEU A 155 24.73 1.89 4.24
N SER A 156 24.30 3.09 3.89
CA SER A 156 22.91 3.50 3.94
C SER A 156 22.41 3.78 2.54
N TYR A 157 21.25 3.26 2.20
CA TYR A 157 20.63 3.48 0.89
C TYR A 157 19.11 3.42 0.97
N LYS A 158 18.48 4.03 -0.02
CA LYS A 158 17.03 4.11 -0.13
C LYS A 158 16.54 3.21 -1.25
N LEU A 159 15.59 2.35 -0.94
CA LEU A 159 14.86 1.55 -1.90
C LEU A 159 13.54 2.23 -2.24
N SER A 160 13.31 2.52 -3.50
CA SER A 160 12.01 2.95 -4.00
C SER A 160 11.23 1.75 -4.49
N LEU A 161 9.98 1.69 -4.07
CA LEU A 161 9.12 0.53 -4.22
C LEU A 161 7.82 0.90 -4.94
N ILE A 162 7.27 -0.05 -5.67
CA ILE A 162 5.96 0.06 -6.30
C ILE A 162 5.14 -1.20 -6.07
N SER A 163 3.83 -1.07 -5.96
CA SER A 163 2.96 -2.23 -5.76
C SER A 163 3.04 -3.22 -6.93
N GLU A 164 2.89 -4.51 -6.66
CA GLU A 164 3.04 -5.57 -7.66
C GLU A 164 2.01 -5.47 -8.78
N GLU A 165 0.84 -4.92 -8.50
CA GLU A 165 -0.23 -4.67 -9.47
C GLU A 165 0.24 -3.78 -10.63
N TYR A 166 1.09 -2.81 -10.37
CA TYR A 166 1.63 -1.95 -11.41
C TYR A 166 2.50 -2.72 -12.40
N ILE A 167 3.31 -3.64 -11.91
CA ILE A 167 4.13 -4.50 -12.78
C ILE A 167 3.26 -5.41 -13.64
N LEU A 168 2.18 -5.98 -13.06
CA LEU A 168 1.21 -6.76 -13.82
C LEU A 168 0.50 -5.92 -14.88
N ASN A 169 0.16 -4.68 -14.53
CA ASN A 169 -0.47 -3.74 -15.45
C ASN A 169 0.42 -3.43 -16.66
N LEU A 170 1.73 -3.25 -16.46
CA LEU A 170 2.66 -2.96 -17.56
C LEU A 170 2.82 -4.13 -18.54
N LYS A 171 2.77 -5.35 -18.02
CA LYS A 171 2.97 -6.58 -18.83
C LYS A 171 1.79 -6.96 -19.71
N GLN A 172 0.63 -6.31 -19.53
CA GLN A 172 -0.61 -6.77 -20.13
C GLN A 172 -1.34 -5.66 -20.92
N LYS A 173 -2.12 -6.06 -21.88
CA LYS A 173 -2.97 -5.18 -22.69
C LYS A 173 -4.39 -5.71 -22.78
N VAL A 174 -5.36 -4.82 -22.57
CA VAL A 174 -6.77 -5.11 -22.73
C VAL A 174 -7.11 -4.95 -24.22
N LYS A 175 -7.67 -5.99 -24.82
CA LYS A 175 -8.15 -6.00 -26.21
C LYS A 175 -9.54 -6.62 -26.20
N LYS A 176 -10.52 -5.91 -25.61
CA LYS A 176 -11.85 -6.48 -25.37
C LYS A 176 -12.96 -5.46 -25.63
N SER A 177 -14.13 -6.00 -25.93
CA SER A 177 -15.39 -5.29 -25.87
C SER A 177 -15.99 -5.31 -24.46
N SER A 178 -16.85 -4.38 -24.15
CA SER A 178 -17.69 -4.38 -22.94
C SER A 178 -18.82 -5.41 -23.01
N LEU A 179 -19.07 -5.98 -24.17
CA LEU A 179 -20.11 -7.00 -24.35
C LEU A 179 -19.77 -8.28 -23.57
N ASP A 180 -20.78 -9.00 -23.19
CA ASP A 180 -20.59 -10.32 -22.63
C ASP A 180 -19.97 -11.25 -23.68
N PRO A 181 -18.94 -12.03 -23.35
CA PRO A 181 -18.25 -12.85 -24.33
C PRO A 181 -19.09 -14.02 -24.88
N VAL A 182 -20.20 -14.36 -24.25
CA VAL A 182 -21.07 -15.47 -24.65
C VAL A 182 -22.37 -14.98 -25.27
N SER A 183 -23.09 -14.10 -24.52
CA SER A 183 -24.41 -13.60 -24.99
C SER A 183 -24.30 -12.42 -25.94
N LEU A 184 -23.13 -11.78 -26.03
CA LEU A 184 -22.89 -10.55 -26.79
C LEU A 184 -23.77 -9.37 -26.34
N GLU A 185 -24.37 -9.45 -25.17
CA GLU A 185 -25.19 -8.39 -24.60
C GLU A 185 -24.34 -7.29 -23.94
N PRO A 186 -24.79 -6.04 -23.98
CA PRO A 186 -24.14 -4.95 -23.28
C PRO A 186 -24.13 -5.17 -21.77
N ARG A 187 -22.97 -4.98 -21.12
CA ARG A 187 -22.79 -5.10 -19.66
C ARG A 187 -22.63 -3.72 -19.01
N ARG A 188 -22.93 -3.67 -17.72
CA ARG A 188 -22.66 -2.49 -16.90
C ARG A 188 -21.16 -2.31 -16.74
N VAL A 189 -20.71 -1.06 -16.64
CA VAL A 189 -19.28 -0.74 -16.46
C VAL A 189 -18.69 -1.47 -15.27
N SER A 190 -19.39 -1.51 -14.12
CA SER A 190 -18.96 -2.22 -12.92
C SER A 190 -18.71 -3.72 -13.13
N GLU A 191 -19.51 -4.36 -13.97
CA GLU A 191 -19.37 -5.78 -14.32
C GLU A 191 -18.16 -6.00 -15.23
N VAL A 192 -17.95 -5.10 -16.19
CA VAL A 192 -16.80 -5.14 -17.10
C VAL A 192 -15.50 -4.97 -16.32
N VAL A 193 -15.41 -3.95 -15.42
CA VAL A 193 -14.23 -3.72 -14.59
C VAL A 193 -13.93 -4.93 -13.71
N ARG A 194 -14.95 -5.51 -13.06
CA ARG A 194 -14.80 -6.72 -12.24
C ARG A 194 -14.28 -7.92 -13.06
N SER A 195 -14.79 -8.09 -14.27
CA SER A 195 -14.36 -9.17 -15.18
C SER A 195 -12.91 -8.99 -15.61
N LEU A 196 -12.50 -7.77 -15.93
CA LEU A 196 -11.13 -7.44 -16.28
C LEU A 196 -10.18 -7.63 -15.09
N TYR A 197 -10.57 -7.15 -13.90
CA TYR A 197 -9.77 -7.33 -12.69
C TYR A 197 -9.50 -8.80 -12.41
N LYS A 198 -10.55 -9.63 -12.41
CA LYS A 198 -10.41 -11.09 -12.25
C LYS A 198 -9.48 -11.71 -13.29
N GLN A 199 -9.55 -11.24 -14.52
CA GLN A 199 -8.72 -11.79 -15.58
C GLN A 199 -7.25 -11.41 -15.43
N PHE A 200 -6.95 -10.16 -15.10
CA PHE A 200 -5.59 -9.61 -15.18
C PHE A 200 -4.84 -9.64 -13.84
N PHE A 201 -5.55 -9.65 -12.71
CA PHE A 201 -4.94 -9.54 -11.39
C PHE A 201 -5.20 -10.75 -10.48
N GLU A 202 -6.33 -11.46 -10.63
CA GLU A 202 -6.63 -12.62 -9.77
C GLU A 202 -6.14 -13.96 -10.35
N LYS A 203 -5.77 -14.02 -11.63
CA LYS A 203 -5.35 -15.24 -12.29
C LYS A 203 -3.84 -15.28 -12.51
N GLY A 204 -3.22 -16.45 -12.26
CA GLY A 204 -1.82 -16.69 -12.55
C GLY A 204 -0.92 -16.79 -11.33
N ARG A 205 0.40 -16.99 -11.56
CA ARG A 205 1.41 -17.15 -10.51
C ARG A 205 1.63 -15.89 -9.66
N SER A 206 1.33 -14.73 -10.21
CA SER A 206 1.45 -13.42 -9.55
C SER A 206 0.08 -12.87 -9.19
N ALA A 207 -0.89 -13.73 -8.89
CA ALA A 207 -2.22 -13.28 -8.48
C ALA A 207 -2.13 -12.38 -7.25
N VAL A 208 -2.81 -11.25 -7.32
CA VAL A 208 -2.89 -10.30 -6.22
C VAL A 208 -4.03 -10.73 -5.29
N SER A 209 -3.74 -10.84 -4.01
CA SER A 209 -4.72 -11.25 -3.00
C SER A 209 -5.65 -10.12 -2.53
N LYS A 210 -5.52 -8.93 -3.08
CA LYS A 210 -6.33 -7.76 -2.70
C LYS A 210 -7.77 -7.90 -3.14
N LYS A 211 -8.68 -7.54 -2.25
CA LYS A 211 -10.12 -7.48 -2.56
C LYS A 211 -10.41 -6.19 -3.33
N ILE A 212 -11.23 -6.32 -4.38
CA ILE A 212 -11.74 -5.16 -5.10
C ILE A 212 -13.16 -4.82 -4.64
N PHE A 213 -13.38 -3.55 -4.35
CA PHE A 213 -14.72 -2.99 -4.13
C PHE A 213 -15.11 -2.14 -5.34
N ILE A 214 -16.25 -2.42 -5.95
CA ILE A 214 -16.76 -1.68 -7.11
C ILE A 214 -18.20 -1.31 -6.84
N GLU A 215 -18.49 -0.01 -6.84
CA GLU A 215 -19.84 0.49 -6.76
C GLU A 215 -20.65 0.08 -8.01
N PRO A 216 -21.90 -0.36 -7.84
CA PRO A 216 -22.75 -0.68 -8.98
C PRO A 216 -23.00 0.53 -9.88
N THR A 217 -22.90 0.33 -11.20
CA THR A 217 -23.19 1.36 -12.20
C THR A 217 -24.53 1.16 -12.87
N LYS A 218 -25.16 2.26 -13.32
CA LYS A 218 -26.35 2.22 -14.17
C LYS A 218 -25.97 1.74 -15.57
N ASN A 219 -26.89 1.63 -16.42
CA ASN A 219 -26.85 1.49 -17.87
C ASN A 219 -25.79 0.53 -18.42
N PRO A 220 -26.20 -0.52 -19.10
CA PRO A 220 -25.31 -1.33 -19.91
C PRO A 220 -24.66 -0.45 -20.98
N THR A 221 -23.41 -0.71 -21.29
CA THR A 221 -22.65 0.04 -22.28
C THR A 221 -22.11 -0.88 -23.37
N ASN A 222 -22.14 -0.39 -24.60
CA ASN A 222 -21.51 -1.07 -25.73
C ASN A 222 -20.27 -0.26 -26.13
N LEU A 223 -19.11 -0.68 -25.64
CA LEU A 223 -17.84 0.00 -25.84
C LEU A 223 -16.77 -1.01 -26.30
N ILE A 224 -15.94 -0.57 -27.19
CA ILE A 224 -14.69 -1.26 -27.51
C ILE A 224 -13.59 -0.62 -26.70
N ILE A 225 -12.95 -1.41 -25.84
CA ILE A 225 -11.81 -0.97 -25.05
C ILE A 225 -10.58 -0.99 -25.96
N PRO A 226 -9.92 0.15 -26.18
CA PRO A 226 -8.71 0.19 -26.99
C PRO A 226 -7.59 -0.67 -26.38
N ASN A 227 -6.47 -0.80 -27.11
CA ASN A 227 -5.31 -1.55 -26.65
C ASN A 227 -4.59 -0.84 -25.47
N TYR A 228 -5.31 -0.64 -24.38
CA TYR A 228 -4.81 -0.01 -23.16
C TYR A 228 -4.21 -1.03 -22.19
N THR A 229 -3.37 -0.56 -21.26
CA THR A 229 -3.06 -1.33 -20.06
C THR A 229 -4.30 -1.45 -19.18
N PRO A 230 -4.40 -2.45 -18.30
CA PRO A 230 -5.58 -2.64 -17.44
C PRO A 230 -6.00 -1.38 -16.66
N PHE A 231 -5.07 -0.68 -16.00
CA PHE A 231 -5.40 0.54 -15.26
C PHE A 231 -5.92 1.65 -16.17
N LYS A 232 -5.28 1.87 -17.32
CA LYS A 232 -5.78 2.83 -18.30
C LYS A 232 -7.17 2.44 -18.84
N ALA A 233 -7.46 1.15 -18.96
CA ALA A 233 -8.78 0.67 -19.34
C ALA A 233 -9.82 0.92 -18.24
N PHE A 234 -9.44 0.77 -16.95
CA PHE A 234 -10.32 1.08 -15.84
C PHE A 234 -10.65 2.58 -15.78
N ASN A 235 -9.67 3.45 -15.93
CA ASN A 235 -9.89 4.90 -15.99
C ASN A 235 -10.75 5.31 -17.20
N PHE A 236 -10.55 4.67 -18.35
CA PHE A 236 -11.39 4.85 -19.53
C PHE A 236 -12.84 4.42 -19.29
N LEU A 237 -13.07 3.35 -18.55
CA LEU A 237 -14.40 2.87 -18.18
C LEU A 237 -15.02 3.74 -17.08
N ALA A 238 -14.24 4.13 -16.09
CA ALA A 238 -14.67 4.99 -14.99
C ALA A 238 -15.20 6.34 -15.49
N SER A 239 -14.54 6.95 -16.48
CA SER A 239 -14.98 8.22 -17.07
C SER A 239 -16.35 8.15 -17.79
N ARG A 240 -16.87 6.96 -18.03
CA ARG A 240 -18.17 6.70 -18.67
C ARG A 240 -19.18 6.05 -17.75
N ALA A 241 -18.80 5.80 -16.52
CA ALA A 241 -19.65 5.17 -15.52
C ALA A 241 -20.64 6.19 -14.95
N VAL A 242 -21.82 5.71 -14.62
CA VAL A 242 -22.84 6.48 -13.86
C VAL A 242 -23.25 5.63 -12.67
N SER A 243 -23.23 6.22 -11.47
CA SER A 243 -23.61 5.52 -10.25
C SER A 243 -25.05 5.01 -10.29
N ALA A 244 -25.29 3.81 -9.79
CA ALA A 244 -26.62 3.25 -9.58
C ALA A 244 -27.26 3.67 -8.25
N GLY A 245 -26.56 4.44 -7.41
CA GLY A 245 -27.07 4.93 -6.14
C GLY A 245 -28.32 5.78 -6.27
N LYS A 246 -29.24 5.67 -5.33
CA LYS A 246 -30.53 6.41 -5.33
C LYS A 246 -30.33 7.92 -5.27
N HIS A 247 -29.25 8.39 -4.67
CA HIS A 247 -28.93 9.81 -4.46
C HIS A 247 -27.75 10.30 -5.30
N ALA A 248 -27.34 9.53 -6.29
CA ALA A 248 -26.24 9.89 -7.15
C ALA A 248 -26.63 11.01 -8.10
N VAL A 249 -26.16 12.23 -7.80
CA VAL A 249 -26.38 13.44 -8.60
C VAL A 249 -25.24 13.65 -9.60
N GLY A 250 -24.16 12.94 -9.46
CA GLY A 250 -22.99 13.00 -10.33
C GLY A 250 -22.32 11.65 -10.48
N SER A 251 -21.36 11.57 -11.35
CA SER A 251 -20.57 10.36 -11.59
C SER A 251 -19.09 10.72 -11.66
N SER A 252 -18.46 10.79 -10.50
CA SER A 252 -16.99 10.83 -10.43
C SER A 252 -16.52 9.49 -9.89
N PHE A 253 -16.10 8.60 -10.79
CA PHE A 253 -15.45 7.36 -10.43
C PHE A 253 -13.94 7.54 -10.56
N VAL A 254 -13.23 7.13 -9.54
CA VAL A 254 -11.78 7.04 -9.51
C VAL A 254 -11.41 5.57 -9.36
N PHE A 255 -10.38 5.17 -10.04
CA PHE A 255 -9.80 3.83 -9.91
C PHE A 255 -8.38 3.94 -9.36
#